data_2260d595cd2528597f030095c857e5dd
#
_entry.id   2260d595cd2528597f030095c857e5dd
#
_cell.length_a   1.000
_cell.length_b   1.000
_cell.length_c   1.000
_cell.angle_alpha   90.00
_cell.angle_beta   90.00
_cell.angle_gamma   90.00
#
_symmetry.space_group_name_H-M   'P 1'
#
loop_
_entity.id
_entity.type
_entity.pdbx_description
1 polymer ?
#
loop_
_entity_poly.entity_id
_entity_poly.type
_entity_poly.pdbx_seq_one_letter_code
_entity_poly.pdbx_strand_id
1 'polypeptide(L)'
;MRKLIVVASVAASLLLGCDQKSIGKRETLSEALVAKSLSNMVPVKGGEFLMGDFGPLVGEKLPFSINQDDKVLHKVVLSDFSISKYKVTNDDYNKYLQITGVKKPPINILLKDYPSLQKSDYSVGITWQQAKDYCQWLGKES
;
A
#
# COMPACT_ATOMS: atom_id res chain seq x y z
N MET A 1 -19.11 -61.96 -0.72
CA MET A 1 -19.47 -60.57 -0.96
C MET A 1 -18.85 -59.67 0.08
N ARG A 2 -17.55 -59.38 -0.01
CA ARG A 2 -16.82 -58.47 0.92
C ARG A 2 -15.49 -58.09 0.29
N LYS A 3 -15.46 -57.19 -0.68
CA LYS A 3 -14.23 -56.51 -1.17
C LYS A 3 -14.60 -55.34 -2.07
N LEU A 4 -15.15 -54.23 -1.51
CA LEU A 4 -15.33 -53.01 -2.33
C LEU A 4 -15.58 -51.77 -1.48
N ILE A 5 -14.85 -51.55 -0.37
CA ILE A 5 -15.00 -50.29 0.45
C ILE A 5 -13.63 -49.82 0.96
N VAL A 6 -12.56 -49.88 0.23
CA VAL A 6 -11.27 -49.36 0.74
C VAL A 6 -10.62 -48.29 -0.19
N VAL A 7 -11.18 -48.03 -1.35
CA VAL A 7 -10.49 -47.13 -2.34
C VAL A 7 -10.95 -45.68 -2.27
N ALA A 8 -12.04 -45.34 -1.56
CA ALA A 8 -12.59 -43.98 -1.53
C ALA A 8 -11.95 -42.99 -0.51
N SER A 9 -11.15 -43.52 0.47
CA SER A 9 -10.66 -42.67 1.59
C SER A 9 -9.31 -41.97 1.31
N VAL A 10 -8.55 -42.35 0.29
CA VAL A 10 -7.21 -41.81 0.04
C VAL A 10 -7.23 -40.56 -0.86
N ALA A 11 -8.25 -40.39 -1.69
CA ALA A 11 -8.32 -39.27 -2.61
C ALA A 11 -8.75 -37.93 -1.95
N ALA A 12 -9.48 -37.99 -0.82
CA ALA A 12 -9.94 -36.79 -0.10
C ALA A 12 -8.82 -36.10 0.70
N SER A 13 -7.80 -36.83 1.12
CA SER A 13 -6.70 -36.28 1.95
C SER A 13 -5.71 -35.43 1.15
N LEU A 14 -5.62 -35.59 -0.17
CA LEU A 14 -4.68 -34.85 -1.02
C LEU A 14 -5.16 -33.43 -1.39
N LEU A 15 -6.45 -33.18 -1.34
CA LEU A 15 -7.02 -31.86 -1.68
C LEU A 15 -6.91 -30.85 -0.52
N LEU A 16 -6.89 -31.31 0.73
CA LEU A 16 -6.75 -30.47 1.92
C LEU A 16 -5.32 -29.94 2.13
N GLY A 17 -4.30 -30.65 1.65
CA GLY A 17 -2.90 -30.27 1.84
C GLY A 17 -2.42 -29.10 0.98
N CYS A 18 -3.04 -28.84 -0.18
CA CYS A 18 -2.67 -27.73 -1.05
C CYS A 18 -3.19 -26.38 -0.54
N ASP A 19 -4.36 -26.39 0.09
CA ASP A 19 -4.99 -25.16 0.60
C ASP A 19 -4.27 -24.63 1.86
N GLN A 20 -3.89 -25.54 2.75
CA GLN A 20 -3.22 -25.18 4.00
C GLN A 20 -1.82 -24.58 3.78
N LYS A 21 -1.09 -25.02 2.76
CA LYS A 21 0.22 -24.48 2.39
C LYS A 21 0.11 -23.08 1.77
N SER A 22 -0.95 -22.81 1.03
CA SER A 22 -1.21 -21.50 0.42
C SER A 22 -1.64 -20.47 1.46
N ILE A 23 -2.41 -20.86 2.45
CA ILE A 23 -2.84 -20.01 3.59
C ILE A 23 -1.64 -19.59 4.41
N GLY A 24 -0.82 -20.52 4.90
CA GLY A 24 0.37 -20.22 5.69
C GLY A 24 1.36 -19.32 4.97
N LYS A 25 1.51 -19.47 3.65
CA LYS A 25 2.36 -18.57 2.85
C LYS A 25 1.81 -17.15 2.78
N ARG A 26 0.49 -16.97 2.72
CA ARG A 26 -0.16 -15.65 2.73
C ARG A 26 -0.01 -14.96 4.08
N GLU A 27 -0.22 -15.68 5.17
CA GLU A 27 -0.03 -15.16 6.54
C GLU A 27 1.40 -14.67 6.73
N THR A 28 2.42 -15.48 6.44
CA THR A 28 3.83 -15.09 6.54
C THR A 28 4.15 -13.85 5.68
N LEU A 29 3.56 -13.76 4.49
CA LEU A 29 3.77 -12.61 3.60
C LEU A 29 3.11 -11.35 4.16
N SER A 30 1.91 -11.46 4.77
CA SER A 30 1.20 -10.38 5.42
C SER A 30 1.99 -9.86 6.61
N GLU A 31 2.40 -10.74 7.51
CA GLU A 31 3.21 -10.40 8.70
C GLU A 31 4.50 -9.65 8.31
N ALA A 32 5.21 -10.15 7.31
CA ALA A 32 6.45 -9.51 6.84
C ALA A 32 6.20 -8.11 6.26
N LEU A 33 5.12 -7.92 5.49
CA LEU A 33 4.77 -6.62 4.90
C LEU A 33 4.33 -5.62 5.98
N VAL A 34 3.53 -6.06 6.94
CA VAL A 34 3.10 -5.26 8.09
C VAL A 34 4.30 -4.85 8.93
N ALA A 35 5.14 -5.80 9.33
CA ALA A 35 6.34 -5.54 10.13
C ALA A 35 7.28 -4.53 9.45
N LYS A 36 7.53 -4.69 8.14
CA LYS A 36 8.30 -3.73 7.34
C LYS A 36 7.66 -2.35 7.35
N SER A 37 6.35 -2.27 7.17
CA SER A 37 5.62 -1.00 7.13
C SER A 37 5.68 -0.28 8.47
N LEU A 38 5.45 -0.99 9.57
CA LEU A 38 5.54 -0.44 10.94
C LEU A 38 6.95 0.02 11.28
N SER A 39 7.99 -0.73 10.91
CA SER A 39 9.39 -0.34 11.15
C SER A 39 9.81 0.94 10.41
N ASN A 40 9.08 1.30 9.37
CA ASN A 40 9.30 2.52 8.60
C ASN A 40 8.47 3.71 9.08
N MET A 41 7.61 3.56 10.08
CA MET A 41 6.81 4.65 10.61
C MET A 41 7.66 5.57 11.49
N VAL A 42 7.55 6.86 11.24
CA VAL A 42 8.21 7.92 12.01
C VAL A 42 7.14 8.72 12.73
N PRO A 43 7.22 8.85 14.06
CA PRO A 43 6.30 9.70 14.80
C PRO A 43 6.59 11.18 14.50
N VAL A 44 5.55 11.96 14.26
CA VAL A 44 5.61 13.40 14.02
C VAL A 44 4.76 14.08 15.09
N LYS A 45 5.39 15.03 15.77
CA LYS A 45 4.69 15.86 16.76
C LYS A 45 3.69 16.78 16.04
N GLY A 46 2.46 16.78 16.50
CA GLY A 46 1.44 17.71 16.04
C GLY A 46 1.76 19.14 16.40
N GLY A 47 1.04 20.07 15.81
CA GLY A 47 1.26 21.48 16.02
C GLY A 47 0.44 22.33 15.06
N GLU A 48 0.74 23.62 15.07
CA GLU A 48 0.11 24.61 14.19
C GLU A 48 1.07 25.03 13.08
N PHE A 49 0.53 25.19 11.88
CA PHE A 49 1.28 25.75 10.75
C PHE A 49 0.34 26.50 9.80
N LEU A 50 0.91 27.31 8.91
CA LEU A 50 0.19 27.94 7.82
C LEU A 50 0.30 27.05 6.58
N MET A 51 -0.84 26.61 6.07
CA MET A 51 -0.96 25.86 4.83
C MET A 51 -1.42 26.80 3.71
N GLY A 52 -0.86 26.63 2.53
CA GLY A 52 -1.16 27.44 1.34
C GLY A 52 0.12 27.92 0.65
N ASP A 53 -0.03 28.79 -0.35
CA ASP A 53 1.09 29.33 -1.11
C ASP A 53 1.71 30.54 -0.39
N PHE A 54 2.86 30.33 0.25
CA PHE A 54 3.61 31.40 0.91
C PHE A 54 4.69 32.04 0.03
N GLY A 55 4.81 31.63 -1.23
CA GLY A 55 5.76 32.20 -2.18
C GLY A 55 5.71 33.72 -2.29
N PRO A 56 4.51 34.37 -2.34
CA PRO A 56 4.39 35.83 -2.35
C PRO A 56 4.98 36.55 -1.13
N LEU A 57 5.23 35.83 -0.04
CA LEU A 57 5.76 36.40 1.20
C LEU A 57 7.28 36.25 1.34
N VAL A 58 7.93 35.49 0.47
CA VAL A 58 9.36 35.16 0.59
C VAL A 58 10.11 35.37 -0.74
N GLY A 59 11.40 35.58 -0.66
CA GLY A 59 12.30 35.64 -1.80
C GLY A 59 11.83 36.63 -2.90
N GLU A 60 11.65 36.11 -4.11
CA GLU A 60 11.23 36.89 -5.29
C GLU A 60 9.76 37.29 -5.28
N LYS A 61 9.01 36.93 -4.24
CA LYS A 61 7.57 37.16 -4.07
C LYS A 61 6.69 36.56 -5.19
N LEU A 62 7.18 35.48 -5.80
CA LEU A 62 6.44 34.74 -6.81
C LEU A 62 5.67 33.59 -6.20
N PRO A 63 4.46 33.26 -6.69
CA PRO A 63 3.73 32.08 -6.27
C PRO A 63 4.52 30.79 -6.53
N PHE A 64 4.52 29.85 -5.58
CA PHE A 64 5.04 28.50 -5.78
C PHE A 64 4.05 27.61 -6.52
N SER A 65 2.76 27.93 -6.41
CA SER A 65 1.69 27.18 -7.07
C SER A 65 1.00 28.02 -8.14
N ILE A 66 0.66 27.39 -9.25
CA ILE A 66 -0.20 27.95 -10.29
C ILE A 66 -1.70 27.75 -9.99
N ASN A 67 -2.02 26.84 -9.05
CA ASN A 67 -3.39 26.55 -8.68
C ASN A 67 -3.98 27.66 -7.83
N GLN A 68 -5.27 27.95 -8.01
CA GLN A 68 -5.95 28.99 -7.23
C GLN A 68 -6.37 28.49 -5.84
N ASP A 69 -6.59 27.19 -5.71
CA ASP A 69 -7.16 26.56 -4.51
C ASP A 69 -6.21 26.60 -3.30
N ASP A 70 -4.90 26.65 -3.53
CA ASP A 70 -3.86 26.63 -2.50
C ASP A 70 -3.19 27.99 -2.23
N LYS A 71 -3.68 29.08 -2.87
CA LYS A 71 -3.10 30.42 -2.71
C LYS A 71 -3.39 31.07 -1.37
N VAL A 72 -4.52 30.77 -0.75
CA VAL A 72 -4.92 31.41 0.51
C VAL A 72 -4.25 30.70 1.68
N LEU A 73 -3.38 31.45 2.38
CA LEU A 73 -2.80 30.96 3.63
C LEU A 73 -3.87 30.83 4.70
N HIS A 74 -3.92 29.66 5.32
CA HIS A 74 -4.83 29.39 6.43
C HIS A 74 -4.14 28.56 7.51
N LYS A 75 -4.58 28.74 8.75
CA LYS A 75 -4.03 28.02 9.89
C LYS A 75 -4.56 26.60 9.92
N VAL A 76 -3.66 25.64 10.06
CA VAL A 76 -3.96 24.22 10.24
C VAL A 76 -3.38 23.76 11.58
N VAL A 77 -4.16 22.98 12.32
CA VAL A 77 -3.74 22.35 13.57
C VAL A 77 -3.82 20.84 13.40
N LEU A 78 -2.72 20.17 13.63
CA LEU A 78 -2.67 18.70 13.59
C LEU A 78 -2.39 18.13 14.99
N SER A 79 -3.00 17.01 15.31
CA SER A 79 -2.57 16.16 16.42
C SER A 79 -1.29 15.40 16.05
N ASP A 80 -0.67 14.75 17.05
CA ASP A 80 0.45 13.85 16.81
C ASP A 80 0.04 12.75 15.81
N PHE A 81 0.91 12.41 14.90
CA PHE A 81 0.66 11.37 13.89
C PHE A 81 1.95 10.61 13.55
N SER A 82 1.82 9.54 12.81
CA SER A 82 2.96 8.83 12.26
C SER A 82 2.88 8.79 10.74
N ILE A 83 4.02 8.90 10.09
CA ILE A 83 4.12 8.85 8.63
C ILE A 83 5.20 7.86 8.21
N SER A 84 4.99 7.16 7.11
CA SER A 84 6.02 6.27 6.57
C SER A 84 7.21 7.09 6.05
N LYS A 85 8.41 6.67 6.43
CA LYS A 85 9.67 7.25 5.97
C LYS A 85 9.88 7.11 4.46
N TYR A 86 9.33 6.06 3.87
CA TYR A 86 9.45 5.76 2.45
C TYR A 86 8.09 5.64 1.79
N LYS A 87 8.04 5.90 0.49
CA LYS A 87 6.87 5.61 -0.34
C LYS A 87 6.69 4.10 -0.47
N VAL A 88 5.45 3.65 -0.63
CA VAL A 88 5.12 2.25 -0.93
C VAL A 88 5.72 1.88 -2.29
N THR A 89 6.47 0.78 -2.33
CA THR A 89 7.13 0.32 -3.55
C THR A 89 6.21 -0.56 -4.40
N ASN A 90 6.58 -0.78 -5.67
CA ASN A 90 5.89 -1.74 -6.54
C ASN A 90 5.90 -3.16 -5.94
N ASP A 91 7.00 -3.56 -5.29
CA ASP A 91 7.11 -4.86 -4.60
C ASP A 91 6.12 -4.98 -3.44
N ASP A 92 6.05 -3.96 -2.58
CA ASP A 92 5.12 -3.94 -1.44
C ASP A 92 3.66 -3.99 -1.88
N TYR A 93 3.31 -3.21 -2.91
CA TYR A 93 1.96 -3.22 -3.45
C TYR A 93 1.60 -4.54 -4.15
N ASN A 94 2.54 -5.17 -4.87
CA ASN A 94 2.33 -6.48 -5.46
C ASN A 94 2.13 -7.58 -4.39
N LYS A 95 2.84 -7.51 -3.25
CA LYS A 95 2.62 -8.39 -2.10
C LYS A 95 1.21 -8.23 -1.54
N TYR A 96 0.75 -6.99 -1.36
CA TYR A 96 -0.62 -6.69 -0.94
C TYR A 96 -1.65 -7.33 -1.89
N LEU A 97 -1.47 -7.21 -3.21
CA LEU A 97 -2.36 -7.82 -4.19
C LEU A 97 -2.38 -9.36 -4.08
N GLN A 98 -1.21 -9.98 -3.82
CA GLN A 98 -1.12 -11.43 -3.61
C GLN A 98 -1.83 -11.89 -2.33
N ILE A 99 -1.70 -11.12 -1.24
CA ILE A 99 -2.31 -11.42 0.04
C ILE A 99 -3.84 -11.31 -0.06
N THR A 100 -4.33 -10.22 -0.63
CA THR A 100 -5.77 -9.90 -0.67
C THR A 100 -6.53 -10.54 -1.82
N GLY A 101 -5.84 -10.98 -2.87
CA GLY A 101 -6.46 -11.47 -4.10
C GLY A 101 -7.09 -10.37 -4.97
N VAL A 102 -6.87 -9.10 -4.62
CA VAL A 102 -7.34 -7.97 -5.43
C VAL A 102 -6.64 -8.00 -6.78
N LYS A 103 -7.40 -7.82 -7.85
CA LYS A 103 -6.86 -7.82 -9.21
C LYS A 103 -5.91 -6.63 -9.40
N LYS A 104 -4.76 -6.91 -10.01
CA LYS A 104 -3.82 -5.85 -10.39
C LYS A 104 -4.54 -4.84 -11.32
N PRO A 105 -4.48 -3.54 -11.01
CA PRO A 105 -5.07 -2.52 -11.87
C PRO A 105 -4.39 -2.50 -13.25
N PRO A 106 -5.10 -2.06 -14.29
CA PRO A 106 -4.48 -1.88 -15.60
C PRO A 106 -3.32 -0.90 -15.49
N ILE A 107 -2.26 -1.16 -16.26
CA ILE A 107 -1.09 -0.29 -16.30
C ILE A 107 -1.51 1.08 -16.84
N ASN A 108 -1.20 2.14 -16.10
CA ASN A 108 -1.37 3.50 -16.54
C ASN A 108 -0.58 3.74 -17.86
N ILE A 109 -1.11 4.57 -18.74
CA ILE A 109 -0.50 4.88 -20.05
C ILE A 109 0.95 5.36 -19.89
N LEU A 110 1.23 6.19 -18.89
CA LEU A 110 2.59 6.65 -18.59
C LEU A 110 3.55 5.52 -18.23
N LEU A 111 3.06 4.46 -17.55
CA LEU A 111 3.88 3.31 -17.20
C LEU A 111 4.15 2.38 -18.38
N LYS A 112 3.32 2.46 -19.44
CA LYS A 112 3.60 1.76 -20.72
C LYS A 112 4.79 2.40 -21.43
N ASP A 113 4.84 3.72 -21.45
CA ASP A 113 5.89 4.48 -22.12
C ASP A 113 7.21 4.47 -21.34
N TYR A 114 7.13 4.27 -20.02
CA TYR A 114 8.28 4.23 -19.12
C TYR A 114 8.34 2.94 -18.28
N PRO A 115 8.67 1.77 -18.89
CA PRO A 115 8.70 0.48 -18.18
C PRO A 115 9.66 0.45 -16.99
N SER A 116 10.70 1.30 -17.02
CA SER A 116 11.66 1.41 -15.91
C SER A 116 11.01 1.84 -14.58
N LEU A 117 9.88 2.55 -14.62
CA LEU A 117 9.13 2.95 -13.43
C LEU A 117 8.43 1.78 -12.74
N GLN A 118 8.36 0.61 -13.38
CA GLN A 118 7.77 -0.60 -12.81
C GLN A 118 8.78 -1.48 -12.03
N LYS A 119 10.01 -1.03 -11.85
CA LYS A 119 11.00 -1.74 -11.03
C LYS A 119 10.46 -1.94 -9.61
N SER A 120 10.85 -3.06 -8.99
CA SER A 120 10.35 -3.50 -7.69
C SER A 120 10.55 -2.49 -6.56
N ASP A 121 11.66 -1.78 -6.58
CA ASP A 121 12.12 -0.80 -5.58
C ASP A 121 11.60 0.63 -5.84
N TYR A 122 10.96 0.88 -6.99
CA TYR A 122 10.39 2.19 -7.30
C TYR A 122 9.02 2.36 -6.63
N SER A 123 8.64 3.62 -6.36
CA SER A 123 7.33 3.94 -5.80
C SER A 123 6.21 3.51 -6.76
N VAL A 124 5.17 2.88 -6.19
CA VAL A 124 4.02 2.43 -6.99
C VAL A 124 3.20 3.62 -7.50
N GLY A 125 2.80 3.56 -8.77
CA GLY A 125 1.89 4.52 -9.39
C GLY A 125 0.45 3.98 -9.38
N ILE A 126 -0.35 4.44 -8.43
CA ILE A 126 -1.74 3.99 -8.20
C ILE A 126 -2.67 5.18 -8.01
N THR A 127 -3.98 4.96 -8.15
CA THR A 127 -4.98 5.98 -7.87
C THR A 127 -5.12 6.23 -6.36
N TRP A 128 -5.72 7.36 -6.00
CA TRP A 128 -6.03 7.69 -4.61
C TRP A 128 -6.88 6.60 -3.93
N GLN A 129 -7.89 6.06 -4.62
CA GLN A 129 -8.72 4.99 -4.05
C GLN A 129 -7.91 3.73 -3.75
N GLN A 130 -7.03 3.33 -4.66
CA GLN A 130 -6.16 2.16 -4.47
C GLN A 130 -5.18 2.36 -3.30
N ALA A 131 -4.64 3.58 -3.14
CA ALA A 131 -3.81 3.92 -2.00
C ALA A 131 -4.59 3.86 -0.68
N LYS A 132 -5.82 4.38 -0.67
CA LYS A 132 -6.72 4.32 0.48
C LYS A 132 -7.02 2.87 0.87
N ASP A 133 -7.35 2.01 -0.09
CA ASP A 133 -7.66 0.59 0.16
C ASP A 133 -6.45 -0.15 0.75
N TYR A 134 -5.25 0.11 0.22
CA TYR A 134 -3.99 -0.41 0.77
C TYR A 134 -3.77 0.02 2.22
N CYS A 135 -3.90 1.32 2.51
CA CYS A 135 -3.72 1.85 3.86
C CYS A 135 -4.76 1.32 4.85
N GLN A 136 -6.02 1.16 4.41
CA GLN A 136 -7.07 0.58 5.25
C GLN A 136 -6.83 -0.90 5.54
N TRP A 137 -6.34 -1.65 4.57
CA TRP A 137 -5.93 -3.04 4.78
C TRP A 137 -4.78 -3.10 5.79
N LEU A 138 -3.72 -2.34 5.56
CA LEU A 138 -2.54 -2.32 6.44
C LEU A 138 -2.92 -1.98 7.90
N GLY A 139 -3.81 -1.01 8.11
CA GLY A 139 -4.27 -0.62 9.44
C GLY A 139 -5.20 -1.64 10.13
N LYS A 140 -5.72 -2.64 9.41
CA LYS A 140 -6.48 -3.76 10.00
C LYS A 140 -5.58 -4.93 10.40
N GLU A 141 -4.48 -5.10 9.69
CA GLU A 141 -3.51 -6.18 9.93
C GLU A 141 -2.45 -5.80 10.98
N SER A 142 -2.31 -4.51 11.30
CA SER A 142 -1.40 -3.98 12.31
C SER A 142 -2.06 -3.85 13.68
#